data_ebbe54ba7eabcf7576e1ff3f441623ba
#
_entry.id   ebbe54ba7eabcf7576e1ff3f441623ba
#
_cell.length_a   1.000
_cell.length_b   1.000
_cell.length_c   1.000
_cell.angle_alpha   90.00
_cell.angle_beta   90.00
_cell.angle_gamma   90.00
#
_symmetry.space_group_name_H-M   'P 1'
#
loop_
_entity.id
_entity.type
_entity.pdbx_description
1 polymer ?
#
loop_
_entity_poly.entity_id
_entity_poly.type
_entity_poly.pdbx_seq_one_letter_code
_entity_poly.pdbx_strand_id
1 'polypeptide(L)'
;MSSVAEELLLNTELTEESKSNARNLLNELGLYEYRALLLPALSGGQKQRLAIACAVFSGRRILILDEPTSGLDGRNMCLIAEKLKSEARHGRTIPVITHDRELIESCCDNFVGVEKRLS
;
A
#
# COMPACT_ATOMS: atom_id res chain seq x y z
N MET A 1 -17.03 3.99 -13.88
CA MET A 1 -16.53 3.56 -12.55
C MET A 1 -15.42 2.55 -12.76
N SER A 2 -14.30 2.73 -12.10
CA SER A 2 -13.12 1.89 -12.33
C SER A 2 -13.16 0.59 -11.54
N SER A 3 -12.59 -0.47 -12.12
CA SER A 3 -12.26 -1.68 -11.40
C SER A 3 -10.93 -1.48 -10.65
N VAL A 4 -10.59 -2.44 -9.79
CA VAL A 4 -9.33 -2.42 -9.05
C VAL A 4 -8.14 -2.31 -10.02
N ALA A 5 -8.12 -3.14 -11.05
CA ALA A 5 -7.01 -3.12 -12.01
C ALA A 5 -6.96 -1.81 -12.79
N GLU A 6 -8.10 -1.29 -13.19
CA GLU A 6 -8.15 -0.01 -13.91
C GLU A 6 -7.66 1.14 -13.05
N GLU A 7 -8.02 1.15 -11.78
CA GLU A 7 -7.58 2.20 -10.87
C GLU A 7 -6.06 2.17 -10.71
N LEU A 8 -5.50 0.99 -10.56
CA LEU A 8 -4.05 0.84 -10.39
C LEU A 8 -3.29 1.31 -11.64
N LEU A 9 -3.83 1.02 -12.82
CA LEU A 9 -3.18 1.35 -14.09
C LEU A 9 -3.53 2.74 -14.60
N LEU A 10 -4.35 3.47 -13.88
CA LEU A 10 -4.73 4.82 -14.26
C LEU A 10 -3.49 5.71 -14.35
N ASN A 11 -3.38 6.49 -15.41
CA ASN A 11 -2.23 7.36 -15.68
C ASN A 11 -0.91 6.61 -15.93
N THR A 12 -1.00 5.33 -16.27
CA THR A 12 0.16 4.50 -16.56
C THR A 12 0.09 4.04 -18.02
N GLU A 13 1.21 4.07 -18.71
CA GLU A 13 1.29 3.54 -20.05
C GLU A 13 1.11 2.03 -20.00
N LEU A 14 0.19 1.50 -20.81
CA LEU A 14 -0.14 0.08 -20.80
C LEU A 14 0.86 -0.70 -21.65
N THR A 15 1.93 -1.13 -21.01
CA THR A 15 2.93 -2.01 -21.61
C THR A 15 2.81 -3.39 -20.97
N GLU A 16 3.43 -4.39 -21.56
CA GLU A 16 3.45 -5.71 -20.93
C GLU A 16 4.18 -5.65 -19.57
N GLU A 17 5.20 -4.80 -19.48
CA GLU A 17 5.92 -4.63 -18.24
C GLU A 17 5.03 -4.01 -17.16
N SER A 18 4.29 -2.94 -17.47
CA SER A 18 3.43 -2.31 -16.49
C SER A 18 2.30 -3.23 -16.04
N LYS A 19 1.73 -4.00 -16.96
CA LYS A 19 0.69 -4.97 -16.62
C LYS A 19 1.23 -6.08 -15.72
N SER A 20 2.43 -6.56 -16.00
CA SER A 20 3.07 -7.59 -15.18
C SER A 20 3.37 -7.06 -13.79
N ASN A 21 3.89 -5.84 -13.69
CA ASN A 21 4.19 -5.21 -12.40
C ASN A 21 2.92 -5.00 -11.58
N ALA A 22 1.84 -4.57 -12.23
CA ALA A 22 0.55 -4.39 -11.55
C ALA A 22 0.02 -5.72 -11.02
N ARG A 23 0.11 -6.78 -11.82
CA ARG A 23 -0.33 -8.12 -11.40
C ARG A 23 0.46 -8.59 -10.18
N ASN A 24 1.77 -8.43 -10.21
CA ASN A 24 2.62 -8.84 -9.11
C ASN A 24 2.28 -8.06 -7.84
N LEU A 25 2.08 -6.77 -7.95
CA LEU A 25 1.74 -5.94 -6.82
C LEU A 25 0.39 -6.32 -6.21
N LEU A 26 -0.60 -6.55 -7.05
CA LEU A 26 -1.92 -6.99 -6.57
C LEU A 26 -1.82 -8.33 -5.84
N ASN A 27 -1.00 -9.25 -6.36
CA ASN A 27 -0.76 -10.53 -5.68
C ASN A 27 -0.10 -10.33 -4.32
N GLU A 28 0.92 -9.49 -4.24
CA GLU A 28 1.62 -9.22 -2.99
C GLU A 28 0.71 -8.66 -1.91
N LEU A 29 -0.29 -7.87 -2.31
CA LEU A 29 -1.20 -7.24 -1.37
C LEU A 29 -2.52 -7.98 -1.21
N GLY A 30 -2.63 -9.18 -1.77
CA GLY A 30 -3.82 -10.01 -1.62
C GLY A 30 -5.03 -9.45 -2.34
N LEU A 31 -4.83 -8.71 -3.43
CA LEU A 31 -5.92 -8.06 -4.17
C LEU A 31 -6.15 -8.64 -5.55
N TYR A 32 -5.31 -9.55 -5.99
CA TYR A 32 -5.39 -10.02 -7.39
C TYR A 32 -6.74 -10.66 -7.72
N GLU A 33 -7.30 -11.43 -6.80
CA GLU A 33 -8.59 -12.09 -7.03
C GLU A 33 -9.74 -11.09 -7.15
N TYR A 34 -9.54 -9.85 -6.68
CA TYR A 34 -10.55 -8.79 -6.75
C TYR A 34 -10.30 -7.80 -7.87
N ARG A 35 -9.38 -8.09 -8.78
CA ARG A 35 -8.94 -7.13 -9.80
C ARG A 35 -10.04 -6.63 -10.73
N ALA A 36 -11.09 -7.40 -10.91
CA ALA A 36 -12.21 -7.02 -11.77
C ALA A 36 -13.36 -6.35 -11.00
N LEU A 37 -13.30 -6.31 -9.68
CA LEU A 37 -14.35 -5.68 -8.90
C LEU A 37 -14.30 -4.16 -9.05
N LEU A 38 -15.48 -3.56 -9.04
CA LEU A 38 -15.59 -2.10 -9.04
C LEU A 38 -15.30 -1.57 -7.64
N LEU A 39 -14.74 -0.36 -7.56
CA LEU A 39 -14.28 0.19 -6.29
C LEU A 39 -15.33 0.18 -5.17
N PRO A 40 -16.59 0.55 -5.42
CA PRO A 40 -17.59 0.53 -4.34
C PRO A 40 -17.88 -0.86 -3.77
N ALA A 41 -17.52 -1.92 -4.49
CA ALA A 41 -17.74 -3.28 -4.03
C ALA A 41 -16.67 -3.75 -3.04
N LEU A 42 -15.60 -2.99 -2.87
CA LEU A 42 -14.51 -3.39 -1.99
C LEU A 42 -14.85 -3.13 -0.52
N SER A 43 -14.33 -3.98 0.36
CA SER A 43 -14.37 -3.74 1.79
C SER A 43 -13.45 -2.58 2.16
N GLY A 44 -13.56 -2.08 3.39
CA GLY A 44 -12.68 -1.01 3.87
C GLY A 44 -11.21 -1.41 3.82
N GLY A 45 -10.88 -2.63 4.25
CA GLY A 45 -9.50 -3.11 4.21
C GLY A 45 -8.99 -3.27 2.79
N GLN A 46 -9.83 -3.73 1.86
CA GLN A 46 -9.45 -3.84 0.46
C GLN A 46 -9.19 -2.46 -0.15
N LYS A 47 -10.03 -1.47 0.15
CA LYS A 47 -9.82 -0.10 -0.31
C LYS A 47 -8.51 0.46 0.22
N GLN A 48 -8.20 0.19 1.48
CA GLN A 48 -6.98 0.66 2.11
C GLN A 48 -5.75 0.06 1.41
N ARG A 49 -5.78 -1.25 1.16
CA ARG A 49 -4.67 -1.91 0.47
C ARG A 49 -4.54 -1.43 -0.97
N LEU A 50 -5.65 -1.15 -1.64
CA LEU A 50 -5.59 -0.61 -3.00
C LEU A 50 -4.97 0.79 -3.01
N ALA A 51 -5.30 1.63 -2.03
CA ALA A 51 -4.70 2.96 -1.94
C ALA A 51 -3.19 2.86 -1.80
N ILE A 52 -2.70 1.93 -0.98
CA ILE A 52 -1.27 1.69 -0.81
C ILE A 52 -0.67 1.15 -2.11
N ALA A 53 -1.36 0.24 -2.78
CA ALA A 53 -0.90 -0.28 -4.07
C ALA A 53 -0.72 0.84 -5.09
N CYS A 54 -1.67 1.76 -5.16
CA CYS A 54 -1.58 2.89 -6.09
C CYS A 54 -0.40 3.79 -5.74
N ALA A 55 -0.16 4.04 -4.47
CA ALA A 55 0.97 4.84 -4.02
C ALA A 55 2.30 4.18 -4.42
N VAL A 56 2.43 2.88 -4.16
CA VAL A 56 3.63 2.12 -4.52
C VAL A 56 3.83 2.10 -6.03
N PHE A 57 2.76 1.89 -6.77
CA PHE A 57 2.81 1.78 -8.23
C PHE A 57 3.13 3.10 -8.91
N SER A 58 2.95 4.22 -8.22
CA SER A 58 3.22 5.55 -8.77
C SER A 58 4.68 5.77 -9.17
N GLY A 59 5.60 4.99 -8.62
CA GLY A 59 7.02 5.11 -8.89
C GLY A 59 7.71 6.27 -8.18
N ARG A 60 7.02 6.99 -7.31
CA ARG A 60 7.61 8.10 -6.58
C ARG A 60 8.61 7.60 -5.55
N ARG A 61 9.68 8.35 -5.35
CA ARG A 61 10.73 7.97 -4.41
C ARG A 61 10.32 8.17 -2.96
N ILE A 62 9.43 9.13 -2.72
CA ILE A 62 8.96 9.44 -1.38
C ILE A 62 7.46 9.20 -1.33
N LEU A 63 7.03 8.31 -0.42
CA LEU A 63 5.63 7.98 -0.23
C LEU A 63 5.25 8.31 1.21
N ILE A 64 4.33 9.23 1.40
CA ILE A 64 3.87 9.60 2.74
C ILE A 64 2.56 8.86 2.99
N LEU A 65 2.54 8.01 4.00
CA LEU A 65 1.37 7.19 4.31
C LEU A 65 0.83 7.57 5.68
N ASP A 66 -0.48 7.88 5.72
CA ASP A 66 -1.16 8.26 6.94
C ASP A 66 -2.05 7.11 7.38
N GLU A 67 -1.73 6.53 8.53
CA GLU A 67 -2.45 5.39 9.11
C GLU A 67 -2.70 4.26 8.09
N PRO A 68 -1.62 3.74 7.46
CA PRO A 68 -1.79 2.78 6.35
C PRO A 68 -2.40 1.43 6.76
N THR A 69 -2.38 1.09 8.04
CA THR A 69 -2.95 -0.17 8.52
C THR A 69 -4.27 0.00 9.26
N SER A 70 -4.82 1.21 9.26
CA SER A 70 -6.09 1.48 9.93
C SER A 70 -7.20 0.58 9.36
N GLY A 71 -7.90 -0.12 10.24
CA GLY A 71 -8.99 -0.99 9.84
C GLY A 71 -8.58 -2.35 9.28
N LEU A 72 -7.29 -2.65 9.24
CA LEU A 72 -6.81 -3.95 8.76
C LEU A 72 -6.68 -4.95 9.91
N ASP A 73 -6.97 -6.22 9.61
CA ASP A 73 -6.70 -7.29 10.56
C ASP A 73 -5.20 -7.62 10.55
N GLY A 74 -4.77 -8.52 11.45
CA GLY A 74 -3.35 -8.83 11.61
C GLY A 74 -2.70 -9.37 10.34
N ARG A 75 -3.42 -10.21 9.58
CA ARG A 75 -2.88 -10.77 8.35
C ARG A 75 -2.66 -9.71 7.29
N ASN A 76 -3.65 -8.85 7.10
CA ASN A 76 -3.56 -7.80 6.10
C ASN A 76 -2.55 -6.73 6.51
N MET A 77 -2.44 -6.47 7.81
CA MET A 77 -1.42 -5.57 8.32
C MET A 77 -0.01 -6.11 7.99
N CYS A 78 0.20 -7.42 8.12
CA CYS A 78 1.47 -8.03 7.79
C CYS A 78 1.80 -7.90 6.30
N LEU A 79 0.81 -8.05 5.42
CA LEU A 79 1.02 -7.85 3.99
C LEU A 79 1.53 -6.45 3.70
N ILE A 80 0.91 -5.46 4.31
CA ILE A 80 1.32 -4.06 4.14
C ILE A 80 2.72 -3.84 4.70
N ALA A 81 2.98 -4.31 5.92
CA ALA A 81 4.28 -4.13 6.56
C ALA A 81 5.41 -4.72 5.70
N GLU A 82 5.22 -5.94 5.19
CA GLU A 82 6.22 -6.58 4.35
C GLU A 82 6.45 -5.80 3.05
N LYS A 83 5.39 -5.29 2.44
CA LYS A 83 5.51 -4.50 1.22
C LYS A 83 6.27 -3.20 1.48
N LEU A 84 5.96 -2.51 2.56
CA LEU A 84 6.64 -1.25 2.88
C LEU A 84 8.13 -1.48 3.18
N LYS A 85 8.45 -2.55 3.90
CA LYS A 85 9.85 -2.91 4.17
C LYS A 85 10.61 -3.18 2.86
N SER A 86 9.98 -3.93 1.96
CA SER A 86 10.58 -4.24 0.67
C SER A 86 10.85 -2.97 -0.14
N GLU A 87 9.89 -2.07 -0.20
CA GLU A 87 10.05 -0.82 -0.95
C GLU A 87 11.13 0.06 -0.35
N ALA A 88 11.23 0.12 0.98
CA ALA A 88 12.28 0.89 1.64
C ALA A 88 13.66 0.31 1.33
N ARG A 89 13.78 -1.01 1.28
CA ARG A 89 15.05 -1.66 0.93
C ARG A 89 15.47 -1.38 -0.52
N HIS A 90 14.50 -1.07 -1.38
CA HIS A 90 14.77 -0.75 -2.78
C HIS A 90 14.95 0.76 -3.01
N GLY A 91 15.18 1.51 -1.96
CA GLY A 91 15.58 2.91 -2.07
C GLY A 91 14.46 3.93 -1.93
N ARG A 92 13.26 3.51 -1.60
CA ARG A 92 12.18 4.45 -1.35
C ARG A 92 12.21 4.95 0.08
N THR A 93 11.83 6.20 0.26
CA THR A 93 11.65 6.79 1.59
C THR A 93 10.16 6.82 1.87
N ILE A 94 9.76 6.18 2.96
CA ILE A 94 8.34 6.03 3.28
C ILE A 94 8.06 6.55 4.70
N PRO A 95 7.82 7.85 4.86
CA PRO A 95 7.36 8.38 6.14
C PRO A 95 5.97 7.84 6.44
N VAL A 96 5.81 7.25 7.61
CA VAL A 96 4.53 6.66 8.03
C VAL A 96 4.05 7.39 9.28
N ILE A 97 2.83 7.90 9.24
CA ILE A 97 2.18 8.52 10.39
C ILE A 97 1.20 7.48 10.92
N THR A 98 1.46 6.98 12.13
CA THR A 98 0.62 5.90 12.66
C THR A 98 0.67 5.84 14.18
N HIS A 99 -0.43 5.35 14.77
CA HIS A 99 -0.49 4.96 16.18
C HIS A 99 -0.39 3.43 16.32
N ASP A 100 -0.23 2.71 15.22
CA ASP A 100 -0.18 1.26 15.22
C ASP A 100 1.20 0.78 15.65
N ARG A 101 1.32 0.32 16.90
CA ARG A 101 2.59 -0.15 17.44
C ARG A 101 3.10 -1.39 16.72
N GLU A 102 2.20 -2.27 16.31
CA GLU A 102 2.60 -3.46 15.58
C GLU A 102 3.26 -3.10 14.26
N LEU A 103 2.72 -2.12 13.56
CA LEU A 103 3.32 -1.65 12.32
C LEU A 103 4.70 -1.05 12.59
N ILE A 104 4.82 -0.21 13.60
CA ILE A 104 6.09 0.42 13.96
C ILE A 104 7.14 -0.64 14.27
N GLU A 105 6.79 -1.62 15.08
CA GLU A 105 7.72 -2.67 15.49
C GLU A 105 8.07 -3.62 14.34
N SER A 106 7.12 -3.87 13.43
CA SER A 106 7.32 -4.82 12.34
C SER A 106 8.17 -4.29 11.21
N CYS A 107 8.04 -2.99 10.89
CA CYS A 107 8.63 -2.51 9.64
C CYS A 107 9.44 -1.23 9.74
N CYS A 108 9.46 -0.56 10.90
CA CYS A 108 10.17 0.70 11.03
C CYS A 108 11.54 0.50 11.65
N ASP A 109 12.57 0.53 10.84
CA ASP A 109 13.95 0.42 11.33
C ASP A 109 14.41 1.74 11.95
N ASN A 110 13.97 2.84 11.37
CA ASN A 110 14.32 4.17 11.85
C ASN A 110 13.03 4.88 12.25
N PHE A 111 12.71 4.78 13.52
CA PHE A 111 11.51 5.37 14.05
C PHE A 111 11.82 6.70 14.74
N VAL A 112 11.09 7.73 14.34
CA VAL A 112 11.16 9.04 15.00
C VAL A 112 9.81 9.33 15.62
N GLY A 113 9.77 9.43 16.92
CA GLY A 113 8.53 9.65 17.65
C GLY A 113 8.09 11.10 17.60
N VAL A 114 7.57 11.52 16.46
CA VAL A 114 7.11 12.90 16.29
C VAL A 114 5.63 13.07 16.56
N GLU A 115 4.90 11.99 16.67
CA GLU A 115 3.45 12.00 16.82
C GLU A 115 2.99 12.71 18.09
N LYS A 116 3.82 12.76 19.10
CA LYS A 116 3.44 13.36 20.37
C LYS A 116 3.12 14.83 20.27
N ARG A 117 3.63 15.49 19.25
CA ARG A 117 3.39 16.91 19.09
C ARG A 117 2.02 17.22 18.52
N LEU A 118 1.33 16.20 18.08
CA LEU A 118 0.05 16.35 17.41
C LEU A 118 -1.13 16.25 18.37
N SER A 119 -0.89 15.95 19.59
CA SER A 119 -1.95 15.84 20.59
C SER A 119 -2.46 17.18 21.07
#